data_06a3d08388dd8aad5dc08db8f86fa1f6
#
_entry.id   06a3d08388dd8aad5dc08db8f86fa1f6
#
_cell.length_a   1.000
_cell.length_b   1.000
_cell.length_c   1.000
_cell.angle_alpha   90.00
_cell.angle_beta   90.00
_cell.angle_gamma   90.00
#
_symmetry.space_group_name_H-M   'P 1'
#
loop_
_entity.id
_entity.type
_entity.pdbx_description
1 polymer ?
#
loop_
_entity_poly.entity_id
_entity_poly.type
_entity_poly.pdbx_seq_one_letter_code
_entity_poly.pdbx_strand_id
1 'polypeptide(L)'
;MSDPHSNALAYSLAARFGETLTISTVRNETTAELSAADLIAVATALRDESAFQFSELVDLCGIDYLGYSQVEWDTESISSTGFSRGVEGQAMGRFDWASRPRNDDKPRRFASVVHLLSIVHNCRLRLRVFCDDDTLPVVPSLTLVWPGVNWFERETFDLYGIIFDGHPDLRRILTDYGFVGHPFRKDFPLIGNVEVRYDPEQKRVIYQPVSIEPRILVPRTIRDDADLMQAKAETADHWREN
;
A
#
# COMPACT_ATOMS: atom_id res chain seq x y z
N MET A 1 -5.76 26.17 -2.34
CA MET A 1 -6.18 26.45 -3.73
C MET A 1 -5.86 25.19 -4.53
N SER A 2 -6.87 24.52 -5.08
CA SER A 2 -6.65 23.35 -5.93
C SER A 2 -6.07 23.78 -7.28
N ASP A 3 -5.13 22.99 -7.79
CA ASP A 3 -4.51 23.21 -9.09
C ASP A 3 -5.58 23.06 -10.20
N PRO A 4 -5.75 24.02 -11.12
CA PRO A 4 -6.73 23.91 -12.20
C PRO A 4 -6.51 22.69 -13.10
N HIS A 5 -5.27 22.18 -13.21
CA HIS A 5 -4.96 20.99 -14.01
C HIS A 5 -5.50 19.69 -13.39
N SER A 6 -5.43 19.54 -12.07
CA SER A 6 -5.97 18.34 -11.41
C SER A 6 -7.49 18.28 -11.47
N ASN A 7 -8.16 19.43 -11.37
CA ASN A 7 -9.61 19.52 -11.54
C ASN A 7 -10.04 19.22 -12.99
N ALA A 8 -9.32 19.74 -13.99
CA ALA A 8 -9.63 19.47 -15.40
C ALA A 8 -9.51 17.98 -15.73
N LEU A 9 -8.46 17.31 -15.21
CA LEU A 9 -8.31 15.85 -15.37
C LEU A 9 -9.49 15.09 -14.72
N ALA A 10 -9.87 15.44 -13.51
CA ALA A 10 -10.97 14.81 -12.82
C ALA A 10 -12.30 14.92 -13.58
N TYR A 11 -12.59 16.10 -14.15
CA TYR A 11 -13.77 16.29 -15.00
C TYR A 11 -13.72 15.45 -16.28
N SER A 12 -12.57 15.36 -16.94
CA SER A 12 -12.41 14.57 -18.16
C SER A 12 -12.60 13.08 -17.89
N LEU A 13 -12.06 12.58 -16.77
CA LEU A 13 -12.24 11.20 -16.32
C LEU A 13 -13.71 10.90 -16.01
N ALA A 14 -14.38 11.78 -15.24
CA ALA A 14 -15.78 11.61 -14.90
C ALA A 14 -16.69 11.64 -16.16
N ALA A 15 -16.41 12.52 -17.11
CA ALA A 15 -17.16 12.61 -18.36
C ALA A 15 -16.99 11.34 -19.23
N ARG A 16 -15.81 10.73 -19.23
CA ARG A 16 -15.50 9.58 -20.08
C ARG A 16 -15.95 8.25 -19.48
N PHE A 17 -15.74 8.05 -18.18
CA PHE A 17 -15.92 6.76 -17.53
C PHE A 17 -17.15 6.71 -16.60
N GLY A 18 -17.72 7.87 -16.25
CA GLY A 18 -18.93 7.94 -15.45
C GLY A 18 -18.79 7.20 -14.12
N GLU A 19 -19.74 6.31 -13.84
CA GLU A 19 -19.80 5.53 -12.58
C GLU A 19 -18.76 4.41 -12.48
N THR A 20 -18.02 4.10 -13.57
CA THR A 20 -16.97 3.08 -13.54
C THR A 20 -15.80 3.51 -12.65
N LEU A 21 -15.58 4.83 -12.50
CA LEU A 21 -14.51 5.39 -11.68
C LEU A 21 -15.07 6.19 -10.51
N THR A 22 -14.57 5.89 -9.31
CA THR A 22 -14.73 6.79 -8.17
C THR A 22 -13.52 7.71 -8.11
N ILE A 23 -13.74 9.02 -8.37
CA ILE A 23 -12.66 9.99 -8.50
C ILE A 23 -12.59 10.85 -7.25
N SER A 24 -11.38 10.97 -6.69
CA SER A 24 -11.08 11.87 -5.58
C SER A 24 -9.85 12.71 -5.89
N THR A 25 -9.87 13.99 -5.49
CA THR A 25 -8.72 14.88 -5.65
C THR A 25 -8.36 15.44 -4.28
N VAL A 26 -7.19 15.07 -3.78
CA VAL A 26 -6.66 15.50 -2.48
C VAL A 26 -5.26 16.06 -2.69
N ARG A 27 -4.98 17.26 -2.17
CA ARG A 27 -3.67 17.93 -2.29
C ARG A 27 -3.13 18.01 -3.72
N ASN A 28 -4.02 18.27 -4.67
CA ASN A 28 -3.73 18.33 -6.12
C ASN A 28 -3.35 16.97 -6.76
N GLU A 29 -3.53 15.86 -6.08
CA GLU A 29 -3.37 14.53 -6.64
C GLU A 29 -4.74 13.92 -6.96
N THR A 30 -4.95 13.56 -8.22
CA THR A 30 -6.16 12.88 -8.68
C THR A 30 -5.98 11.38 -8.51
N THR A 31 -6.91 10.78 -7.77
CA THR A 31 -6.99 9.31 -7.60
C THR A 31 -8.30 8.82 -8.21
N ALA A 32 -8.22 7.81 -9.06
CA ALA A 32 -9.34 7.11 -9.60
C ALA A 32 -9.36 5.67 -9.03
N GLU A 33 -10.44 5.31 -8.37
CA GLU A 33 -10.68 3.97 -7.86
C GLU A 33 -11.63 3.24 -8.79
N LEU A 34 -11.32 1.97 -9.08
CA LEU A 34 -12.10 1.14 -10.00
C LEU A 34 -12.07 -0.33 -9.59
N SER A 35 -12.98 -1.10 -10.18
CA SER A 35 -13.02 -2.55 -10.00
C SER A 35 -11.88 -3.25 -10.74
N ALA A 36 -11.50 -4.44 -10.28
CA ALA A 36 -10.53 -5.28 -10.98
C ALA A 36 -11.02 -5.68 -12.39
N ALA A 37 -12.33 -5.87 -12.56
CA ALA A 37 -12.94 -6.24 -13.84
C ALA A 37 -12.75 -5.16 -14.92
N ASP A 38 -12.80 -3.89 -14.55
CA ASP A 38 -12.72 -2.77 -15.49
C ASP A 38 -11.29 -2.32 -15.76
N LEU A 39 -10.32 -2.81 -14.99
CA LEU A 39 -8.94 -2.32 -14.99
C LEU A 39 -8.30 -2.29 -16.38
N ILE A 40 -8.37 -3.38 -17.13
CA ILE A 40 -7.70 -3.49 -18.46
C ILE A 40 -8.34 -2.53 -19.46
N ALA A 41 -9.67 -2.45 -19.49
CA ALA A 41 -10.39 -1.57 -20.41
C ALA A 41 -10.08 -0.09 -20.13
N VAL A 42 -10.13 0.31 -18.86
CA VAL A 42 -9.81 1.67 -18.43
C VAL A 42 -8.34 2.00 -18.67
N ALA A 43 -7.42 1.11 -18.30
CA ALA A 43 -5.98 1.31 -18.50
C ALA A 43 -5.62 1.48 -20.00
N THR A 44 -6.22 0.67 -20.87
CA THR A 44 -6.02 0.79 -22.31
C THR A 44 -6.53 2.13 -22.84
N ALA A 45 -7.73 2.54 -22.43
CA ALA A 45 -8.29 3.84 -22.81
C ALA A 45 -7.44 5.01 -22.32
N LEU A 46 -6.95 4.95 -21.07
CA LEU A 46 -6.07 5.97 -20.51
C LEU A 46 -4.75 6.10 -21.26
N ARG A 47 -4.19 4.99 -21.76
CA ARG A 47 -2.98 5.01 -22.56
C ARG A 47 -3.22 5.57 -23.97
N ASP A 48 -4.28 5.10 -24.65
CA ASP A 48 -4.44 5.26 -26.11
C ASP A 48 -5.30 6.47 -26.51
N GLU A 49 -6.27 6.88 -25.68
CA GLU A 49 -7.15 8.01 -26.03
C GLU A 49 -6.40 9.34 -25.98
N SER A 50 -6.58 10.15 -27.02
CA SER A 50 -5.90 11.45 -27.16
C SER A 50 -6.20 12.44 -26.02
N ALA A 51 -7.31 12.26 -25.31
CA ALA A 51 -7.68 13.08 -24.18
C ALA A 51 -6.84 12.80 -22.92
N PHE A 52 -6.17 11.64 -22.85
CA PHE A 52 -5.44 11.18 -21.66
C PHE A 52 -3.97 10.93 -21.92
N GLN A 53 -3.63 10.08 -22.88
CA GLN A 53 -2.26 9.73 -23.30
C GLN A 53 -1.30 9.47 -22.13
N PHE A 54 -1.71 8.64 -21.17
CA PHE A 54 -0.83 8.18 -20.09
C PHE A 54 0.14 7.13 -20.63
N SER A 55 1.17 7.60 -21.34
CA SER A 55 2.19 6.74 -21.97
C SER A 55 3.12 6.10 -20.96
N GLU A 56 3.33 6.73 -19.82
CA GLU A 56 4.31 6.30 -18.82
C GLU A 56 3.63 5.72 -17.57
N LEU A 57 3.96 4.46 -17.28
CA LEU A 57 3.72 3.89 -15.97
C LEU A 57 4.95 4.22 -15.11
N VAL A 58 4.75 5.06 -14.10
CA VAL A 58 5.83 5.52 -13.20
C VAL A 58 6.12 4.48 -12.13
N ASP A 59 5.07 3.90 -11.55
CA ASP A 59 5.16 2.94 -10.45
C ASP A 59 3.90 2.11 -10.33
N LEU A 60 4.04 0.89 -9.81
CA LEU A 60 2.96 0.06 -9.30
C LEU A 60 3.37 -0.55 -7.97
N CYS A 61 2.57 -0.37 -6.94
CA CYS A 61 2.82 -0.96 -5.62
C CYS A 61 1.56 -1.60 -5.03
N GLY A 62 1.77 -2.55 -4.12
CA GLY A 62 0.70 -3.12 -3.30
C GLY A 62 0.48 -2.32 -2.03
N ILE A 63 -0.73 -2.39 -1.49
CA ILE A 63 -1.06 -1.85 -0.16
C ILE A 63 -1.82 -2.91 0.63
N ASP A 64 -1.47 -3.04 1.90
CA ASP A 64 -2.24 -3.79 2.90
C ASP A 64 -2.86 -2.81 3.89
N TYR A 65 -4.19 -2.72 3.88
CA TYR A 65 -4.97 -1.85 4.76
C TYR A 65 -5.31 -2.47 6.13
N LEU A 66 -4.77 -3.66 6.44
CA LEU A 66 -4.96 -4.27 7.76
C LEU A 66 -4.47 -3.34 8.86
N GLY A 67 -5.34 -2.95 9.77
CA GLY A 67 -5.04 -2.01 10.85
C GLY A 67 -4.91 -0.54 10.42
N TYR A 68 -5.20 -0.18 9.17
CA TYR A 68 -5.21 1.22 8.74
C TYR A 68 -6.25 2.02 9.54
N SER A 69 -5.86 3.18 10.04
CA SER A 69 -6.62 4.07 10.94
C SER A 69 -6.88 3.54 12.37
N GLN A 70 -6.45 2.33 12.72
CA GLN A 70 -6.63 1.77 14.06
C GLN A 70 -5.30 1.66 14.84
N VAL A 71 -4.17 1.75 14.16
CA VAL A 71 -2.83 1.67 14.75
C VAL A 71 -2.31 3.08 15.04
N GLU A 72 -3.03 3.81 15.89
CA GLU A 72 -2.50 5.05 16.44
C GLU A 72 -1.83 4.75 17.78
N TRP A 73 -0.70 5.42 17.99
CA TRP A 73 0.04 5.30 19.23
C TRP A 73 -0.66 6.14 20.30
N ASP A 74 -1.15 5.49 21.32
CA ASP A 74 -1.62 6.18 22.51
C ASP A 74 -0.44 6.77 23.27
N THR A 75 -0.39 8.09 23.40
CA THR A 75 0.69 8.83 24.05
C THR A 75 0.30 9.33 25.46
N GLU A 76 -0.81 8.87 26.02
CA GLU A 76 -1.29 9.33 27.32
C GLU A 76 -0.36 8.97 28.50
N SER A 77 0.45 7.93 28.37
CA SER A 77 1.43 7.55 29.37
C SER A 77 2.82 8.11 29.06
N ILE A 78 3.07 9.35 29.41
CA ILE A 78 4.40 9.96 29.32
C ILE A 78 5.22 9.49 30.51
N SER A 79 6.32 8.73 30.27
CA SER A 79 7.24 8.39 31.34
C SER A 79 8.08 9.62 31.73
N SER A 80 8.24 9.86 33.04
CA SER A 80 9.03 10.96 33.59
C SER A 80 10.54 10.72 33.46
N THR A 81 11.00 9.59 32.96
CA THR A 81 12.39 9.12 32.99
C THR A 81 13.16 9.35 31.71
N GLY A 82 12.93 10.41 30.98
CA GLY A 82 13.84 10.86 29.96
C GLY A 82 13.49 10.51 28.52
N PHE A 83 14.45 10.23 27.68
CA PHE A 83 14.39 10.18 26.22
C PHE A 83 13.37 9.25 25.58
N SER A 84 12.74 8.37 26.32
CA SER A 84 11.77 7.41 25.77
C SER A 84 10.40 8.01 25.42
N ARG A 85 10.15 9.27 25.78
CA ARG A 85 8.87 9.98 25.52
C ARG A 85 7.63 9.16 25.86
N GLY A 86 7.65 8.46 26.99
CA GLY A 86 6.52 7.65 27.44
C GLY A 86 6.47 6.22 26.89
N VAL A 87 7.46 5.82 26.11
CA VAL A 87 7.57 4.44 25.63
C VAL A 87 8.62 3.71 26.47
N GLU A 88 8.18 2.85 27.37
CA GLU A 88 9.09 1.92 28.04
C GLU A 88 9.65 0.95 27.00
N GLY A 89 10.97 0.97 26.78
CA GLY A 89 11.64 0.11 25.77
C GLY A 89 11.52 -1.39 26.05
N GLN A 90 11.01 -1.76 27.23
CA GLN A 90 10.74 -3.14 27.65
C GLN A 90 9.26 -3.52 27.60
N ALA A 91 8.36 -2.60 27.25
CA ALA A 91 6.97 -2.94 27.11
C ALA A 91 6.77 -3.81 25.87
N MET A 92 6.74 -5.12 26.06
CA MET A 92 6.36 -6.10 25.03
C MET A 92 4.97 -5.82 24.43
N GLY A 93 4.18 -4.95 25.04
CA GLY A 93 2.78 -4.73 24.72
C GLY A 93 2.47 -3.99 23.44
N ARG A 94 3.42 -3.32 22.80
CA ARG A 94 3.12 -2.52 21.60
C ARG A 94 3.21 -3.28 20.29
N PHE A 95 3.86 -4.41 20.27
CA PHE A 95 4.09 -5.23 19.09
C PHE A 95 3.89 -6.72 19.34
N ASP A 96 2.92 -7.07 20.16
CA ASP A 96 2.41 -8.42 20.10
C ASP A 96 1.62 -8.57 18.78
N TRP A 97 2.24 -9.20 17.82
CA TRP A 97 1.65 -9.46 16.52
C TRP A 97 0.37 -10.29 16.58
N ALA A 98 0.19 -11.06 17.63
CA ALA A 98 -1.02 -11.84 17.81
C ALA A 98 -2.21 -10.98 18.25
N SER A 99 -1.95 -9.89 19.01
CA SER A 99 -2.97 -9.00 19.55
C SER A 99 -3.10 -7.67 18.78
N ARG A 100 -2.40 -7.51 17.64
CA ARG A 100 -2.49 -6.28 16.84
C ARG A 100 -3.92 -5.99 16.41
N PRO A 101 -4.31 -4.69 16.34
CA PRO A 101 -5.61 -4.32 15.81
C PRO A 101 -5.79 -4.83 14.39
N ARG A 102 -6.90 -5.49 14.13
CA ARG A 102 -7.32 -5.90 12.79
C ARG A 102 -8.52 -5.07 12.41
N ASN A 103 -8.51 -4.56 11.19
CA ASN A 103 -9.65 -3.83 10.66
C ASN A 103 -10.58 -4.81 9.93
N ASP A 104 -11.25 -5.65 10.70
CA ASP A 104 -12.17 -6.66 10.17
C ASP A 104 -13.45 -6.02 9.56
N ASP A 105 -13.72 -4.74 9.87
CA ASP A 105 -14.87 -4.00 9.35
C ASP A 105 -14.63 -3.42 7.95
N LYS A 106 -13.42 -3.43 7.43
CA LYS A 106 -13.14 -2.96 6.07
C LYS A 106 -13.29 -4.09 5.07
N PRO A 107 -14.18 -3.93 4.08
CA PRO A 107 -14.51 -4.99 3.13
C PRO A 107 -13.38 -5.32 2.15
N ARG A 108 -12.26 -4.57 2.17
CA ARG A 108 -11.18 -4.73 1.20
C ARG A 108 -9.83 -4.43 1.87
N ARG A 109 -9.02 -5.46 2.00
CA ARG A 109 -7.72 -5.38 2.65
C ARG A 109 -6.60 -5.00 1.69
N PHE A 110 -6.53 -5.66 0.54
CA PHE A 110 -5.45 -5.49 -0.41
C PHE A 110 -5.86 -4.61 -1.58
N ALA A 111 -4.93 -3.73 -1.99
CA ALA A 111 -5.09 -2.93 -3.18
C ALA A 111 -3.79 -2.87 -3.99
N SER A 112 -3.92 -2.80 -5.31
CA SER A 112 -2.86 -2.40 -6.21
C SER A 112 -3.02 -0.93 -6.56
N VAL A 113 -1.95 -0.16 -6.46
CA VAL A 113 -1.93 1.27 -6.77
C VAL A 113 -0.93 1.52 -7.88
N VAL A 114 -1.41 2.16 -8.94
CA VAL A 114 -0.63 2.47 -10.14
C VAL A 114 -0.48 3.97 -10.27
N HIS A 115 0.72 4.45 -10.50
CA HIS A 115 1.00 5.85 -10.79
C HIS A 115 1.32 6.02 -12.28
N LEU A 116 0.53 6.84 -12.94
CA LEU A 116 0.64 7.12 -14.36
C LEU A 116 1.05 8.57 -14.61
N LEU A 117 1.80 8.79 -15.69
CA LEU A 117 2.21 10.10 -16.16
C LEU A 117 1.85 10.26 -17.64
N SER A 118 1.13 11.32 -17.95
CA SER A 118 0.97 11.83 -19.30
C SER A 118 1.99 12.93 -19.54
N ILE A 119 2.96 12.68 -20.40
CA ILE A 119 3.97 13.67 -20.77
C ILE A 119 3.31 14.78 -21.60
N VAL A 120 2.41 14.39 -22.51
CA VAL A 120 1.74 15.33 -23.42
C VAL A 120 0.87 16.34 -22.66
N HIS A 121 0.09 15.86 -21.69
CA HIS A 121 -0.79 16.70 -20.88
C HIS A 121 -0.13 17.23 -19.59
N ASN A 122 1.12 16.81 -19.31
CA ASN A 122 1.87 17.16 -18.10
C ASN A 122 1.03 16.94 -16.81
N CYS A 123 0.37 15.81 -16.72
CA CYS A 123 -0.47 15.47 -15.57
C CYS A 123 -0.20 14.05 -15.07
N ARG A 124 -0.50 13.82 -13.80
CA ARG A 124 -0.36 12.52 -13.13
C ARG A 124 -1.72 12.01 -12.68
N LEU A 125 -1.84 10.70 -12.70
CA LEU A 125 -3.02 10.00 -12.23
C LEU A 125 -2.59 8.82 -11.34
N ARG A 126 -3.27 8.65 -10.22
CA ARG A 126 -3.20 7.45 -9.41
C ARG A 126 -4.43 6.59 -9.69
N LEU A 127 -4.22 5.33 -10.12
CA LEU A 127 -5.27 4.32 -10.15
C LEU A 127 -5.17 3.48 -8.88
N ARG A 128 -6.30 3.19 -8.25
CA ARG A 128 -6.38 2.28 -7.11
C ARG A 128 -7.40 1.20 -7.39
N VAL A 129 -6.95 -0.05 -7.32
CA VAL A 129 -7.75 -1.24 -7.57
C VAL A 129 -7.71 -2.11 -6.34
N PHE A 130 -8.84 -2.33 -5.71
CA PHE A 130 -8.92 -3.27 -4.59
C PHE A 130 -9.09 -4.69 -5.11
N CYS A 131 -8.48 -5.64 -4.39
CA CYS A 131 -8.74 -7.05 -4.60
C CYS A 131 -10.10 -7.41 -4.01
N ASP A 132 -10.84 -8.28 -4.71
CA ASP A 132 -12.17 -8.70 -4.26
C ASP A 132 -12.13 -9.74 -3.14
N ASP A 133 -11.04 -10.52 -3.05
CA ASP A 133 -10.83 -11.54 -2.03
C ASP A 133 -9.54 -11.26 -1.25
N ASP A 134 -9.66 -11.13 0.06
CA ASP A 134 -8.54 -10.92 0.97
C ASP A 134 -7.73 -12.20 1.24
N THR A 135 -8.33 -13.36 1.00
CA THR A 135 -7.66 -14.66 1.18
C THR A 135 -6.77 -14.96 -0.01
N LEU A 136 -7.27 -14.69 -1.22
CA LEU A 136 -6.56 -14.86 -2.47
C LEU A 136 -6.66 -13.56 -3.28
N PRO A 137 -5.84 -12.55 -2.97
CA PRO A 137 -5.92 -11.26 -3.65
C PRO A 137 -5.43 -11.37 -5.10
N VAL A 138 -6.32 -11.14 -6.04
CA VAL A 138 -6.06 -11.22 -7.49
C VAL A 138 -6.44 -9.91 -8.16
N VAL A 139 -5.58 -9.45 -9.09
CA VAL A 139 -5.80 -8.28 -9.94
C VAL A 139 -5.33 -8.63 -11.36
N PRO A 140 -6.00 -8.20 -12.43
CA PRO A 140 -5.51 -8.39 -13.79
C PRO A 140 -4.15 -7.73 -14.02
N SER A 141 -3.25 -8.39 -14.74
CA SER A 141 -1.94 -7.87 -15.09
C SER A 141 -2.02 -6.76 -16.13
N LEU A 142 -1.26 -5.70 -15.94
CA LEU A 142 -1.13 -4.58 -16.86
C LEU A 142 0.03 -4.73 -17.87
N THR A 143 0.70 -5.88 -17.91
CA THR A 143 1.87 -6.12 -18.78
C THR A 143 1.57 -5.95 -20.28
N LEU A 144 0.33 -6.18 -20.71
CA LEU A 144 -0.11 -5.94 -22.09
C LEU A 144 -0.35 -4.45 -22.38
N VAL A 145 -0.55 -3.64 -21.36
CA VAL A 145 -0.77 -2.20 -21.51
C VAL A 145 0.56 -1.47 -21.40
N TRP A 146 1.32 -1.70 -20.34
CA TRP A 146 2.65 -1.13 -20.12
C TRP A 146 3.65 -2.25 -19.81
N PRO A 147 4.49 -2.67 -20.75
CA PRO A 147 5.42 -3.78 -20.54
C PRO A 147 6.38 -3.60 -19.36
N GLY A 148 6.71 -2.35 -19.01
CA GLY A 148 7.57 -2.03 -17.87
C GLY A 148 6.99 -2.44 -16.51
N VAL A 149 5.67 -2.64 -16.41
CA VAL A 149 5.00 -3.03 -15.17
C VAL A 149 5.39 -4.43 -14.68
N ASN A 150 5.94 -5.26 -15.55
CA ASN A 150 6.35 -6.65 -15.24
C ASN A 150 7.14 -6.75 -13.93
N TRP A 151 8.11 -5.86 -13.72
CA TRP A 151 8.95 -5.87 -12.53
C TRP A 151 8.20 -5.43 -11.28
N PHE A 152 7.37 -4.41 -11.37
CA PHE A 152 6.56 -3.90 -10.27
C PHE A 152 5.49 -4.89 -9.82
N GLU A 153 4.86 -5.62 -10.76
CA GLU A 153 3.89 -6.66 -10.44
C GLU A 153 4.56 -7.84 -9.72
N ARG A 154 5.76 -8.24 -10.15
CA ARG A 154 6.55 -9.27 -9.47
C ARG A 154 6.98 -8.83 -8.06
N GLU A 155 7.41 -7.57 -7.89
CA GLU A 155 7.73 -7.00 -6.59
C GLU A 155 6.49 -7.01 -5.67
N THR A 156 5.36 -6.53 -6.17
CA THR A 156 4.10 -6.50 -5.42
C THR A 156 3.64 -7.92 -5.04
N PHE A 157 3.76 -8.87 -5.96
CA PHE A 157 3.50 -10.28 -5.65
C PHE A 157 4.43 -10.81 -4.56
N ASP A 158 5.72 -10.54 -4.66
CA ASP A 158 6.69 -11.02 -3.68
C ASP A 158 6.45 -10.45 -2.29
N LEU A 159 6.21 -9.13 -2.18
CA LEU A 159 6.11 -8.45 -0.91
C LEU A 159 4.72 -8.54 -0.24
N TYR A 160 3.64 -8.58 -1.03
CA TYR A 160 2.26 -8.58 -0.53
C TYR A 160 1.47 -9.85 -0.84
N GLY A 161 1.91 -10.64 -1.83
CA GLY A 161 1.20 -11.83 -2.28
C GLY A 161 -0.05 -11.52 -3.11
N ILE A 162 -0.10 -10.36 -3.75
CA ILE A 162 -1.13 -10.03 -4.74
C ILE A 162 -0.79 -10.74 -6.04
N ILE A 163 -1.71 -11.54 -6.55
CA ILE A 163 -1.54 -12.30 -7.79
C ILE A 163 -1.98 -11.43 -8.96
N PHE A 164 -1.16 -11.34 -9.99
CA PHE A 164 -1.47 -10.63 -11.23
C PHE A 164 -1.88 -11.64 -12.31
N ASP A 165 -3.19 -11.74 -12.54
CA ASP A 165 -3.73 -12.67 -13.53
C ASP A 165 -3.32 -12.26 -14.96
N GLY A 166 -2.84 -13.22 -15.74
CA GLY A 166 -2.31 -12.96 -17.08
C GLY A 166 -0.85 -12.47 -17.12
N HIS A 167 -0.16 -12.37 -15.98
CA HIS A 167 1.27 -12.05 -15.97
C HIS A 167 2.09 -13.20 -16.58
N PRO A 168 3.02 -12.94 -17.52
CA PRO A 168 3.74 -14.00 -18.25
C PRO A 168 4.73 -14.80 -17.40
N ASP A 169 5.27 -14.22 -16.32
CA ASP A 169 6.30 -14.87 -15.49
C ASP A 169 6.24 -14.30 -14.05
N LEU A 170 5.17 -14.62 -13.31
CA LEU A 170 4.96 -14.14 -11.95
C LEU A 170 5.77 -14.98 -10.95
N ARG A 171 6.93 -14.49 -10.59
CA ARG A 171 7.84 -15.13 -9.61
C ARG A 171 8.47 -14.08 -8.70
N ARG A 172 8.92 -14.51 -7.52
CA ARG A 172 9.61 -13.66 -6.55
C ARG A 172 10.91 -13.09 -7.11
N ILE A 173 11.27 -11.87 -6.69
CA ILE A 173 12.47 -11.17 -7.14
C ILE A 173 13.31 -10.53 -6.03
N LEU A 174 12.72 -10.24 -4.87
CA LEU A 174 13.40 -9.55 -3.76
C LEU A 174 13.68 -10.45 -2.57
N THR A 175 12.75 -11.35 -2.25
CA THR A 175 12.93 -12.29 -1.15
C THR A 175 13.86 -13.44 -1.54
N ASP A 176 14.51 -14.04 -0.55
CA ASP A 176 15.43 -15.15 -0.74
C ASP A 176 14.71 -16.43 -1.23
N TYR A 177 15.48 -17.34 -1.84
CA TYR A 177 14.96 -18.65 -2.22
C TYR A 177 14.48 -19.41 -0.98
N GLY A 178 13.26 -19.92 -1.07
CA GLY A 178 12.63 -20.61 0.04
C GLY A 178 12.05 -19.71 1.14
N PHE A 179 12.03 -18.39 0.95
CA PHE A 179 11.37 -17.47 1.87
C PHE A 179 9.87 -17.79 1.96
N VAL A 180 9.35 -17.93 3.19
CA VAL A 180 7.95 -18.25 3.46
C VAL A 180 7.21 -17.01 3.95
N GLY A 181 6.13 -16.66 3.25
CA GLY A 181 5.29 -15.50 3.55
C GLY A 181 5.57 -14.30 2.64
N HIS A 182 4.99 -13.16 2.99
CA HIS A 182 5.07 -11.90 2.26
C HIS A 182 5.40 -10.78 3.25
N PRO A 183 6.64 -10.26 3.24
CA PRO A 183 7.18 -9.47 4.36
C PRO A 183 6.54 -8.10 4.54
N PHE A 184 5.82 -7.56 3.56
CA PHE A 184 5.16 -6.26 3.68
C PHE A 184 3.69 -6.35 4.10
N ARG A 185 3.16 -7.55 4.20
CA ARG A 185 1.84 -7.75 4.85
C ARG A 185 1.90 -7.29 6.29
N LYS A 186 0.87 -6.60 6.74
CA LYS A 186 0.80 -6.08 8.12
C LYS A 186 0.65 -7.17 9.16
N ASP A 187 0.33 -8.39 8.76
CA ASP A 187 0.33 -9.59 9.59
C ASP A 187 1.66 -10.36 9.57
N PHE A 188 2.65 -9.92 8.82
CA PHE A 188 3.98 -10.48 8.85
C PHE A 188 4.82 -9.79 9.94
N PRO A 189 5.51 -10.55 10.84
CA PRO A 189 6.30 -9.95 11.91
C PRO A 189 7.50 -9.16 11.36
N LEU A 190 7.74 -7.95 11.90
CA LEU A 190 8.81 -7.06 11.46
C LEU A 190 10.20 -7.70 11.55
N ILE A 191 10.42 -8.52 12.58
CA ILE A 191 11.69 -9.24 12.80
C ILE A 191 11.81 -10.54 11.97
N GLY A 192 10.72 -10.92 11.26
CA GLY A 192 10.66 -12.21 10.56
C GLY A 192 10.41 -13.41 11.49
N ASN A 193 10.47 -14.60 10.92
CA ASN A 193 10.30 -15.87 11.64
C ASN A 193 11.60 -16.67 11.73
N VAL A 194 12.50 -16.45 10.78
CA VAL A 194 13.74 -17.21 10.60
C VAL A 194 14.86 -16.24 10.33
N GLU A 195 16.00 -16.48 10.97
CA GLU A 195 17.25 -15.79 10.69
C GLU A 195 18.30 -16.74 10.10
N VAL A 196 19.23 -16.16 9.37
CA VAL A 196 20.31 -16.88 8.71
C VAL A 196 21.61 -16.60 9.46
N ARG A 197 22.31 -17.64 9.90
CA ARG A 197 23.56 -17.52 10.62
C ARG A 197 24.63 -18.44 10.01
N TYR A 198 25.87 -17.96 9.98
CA TYR A 198 27.00 -18.80 9.64
C TYR A 198 27.44 -19.63 10.85
N ASP A 199 27.50 -20.96 10.68
CA ASP A 199 28.01 -21.89 11.69
C ASP A 199 29.49 -22.19 11.35
N PRO A 200 30.47 -21.73 12.19
CA PRO A 200 31.87 -21.95 11.94
C PRO A 200 32.32 -23.42 12.16
N GLU A 201 31.60 -24.19 12.95
CA GLU A 201 31.93 -25.61 13.19
C GLU A 201 31.51 -26.46 11.98
N GLN A 202 30.34 -26.25 11.47
CA GLN A 202 29.83 -26.94 10.28
C GLN A 202 30.29 -26.27 8.97
N LYS A 203 30.93 -25.11 9.03
CA LYS A 203 31.41 -24.31 7.89
C LYS A 203 30.32 -24.06 6.84
N ARG A 204 29.10 -23.83 7.29
CA ARG A 204 27.95 -23.58 6.41
C ARG A 204 26.98 -22.56 7.02
N VAL A 205 26.12 -22.06 6.17
CA VAL A 205 24.97 -21.23 6.57
C VAL A 205 23.87 -22.15 7.08
N ILE A 206 23.31 -21.81 8.25
CA ILE A 206 22.18 -22.50 8.86
C ILE A 206 21.01 -21.55 9.04
N TYR A 207 19.81 -22.07 8.97
CA TYR A 207 18.58 -21.39 9.31
C TYR A 207 18.18 -21.74 10.73
N GLN A 208 17.85 -20.72 11.50
CA GLN A 208 17.38 -20.88 12.88
C GLN A 208 16.20 -19.97 13.17
N PRO A 209 15.39 -20.26 14.21
CA PRO A 209 14.36 -19.31 14.64
C PRO A 209 14.98 -17.98 15.00
N VAL A 210 14.25 -16.88 14.70
CA VAL A 210 14.74 -15.53 14.96
C VAL A 210 14.97 -15.30 16.45
N SER A 211 16.11 -14.69 16.78
CA SER A 211 16.51 -14.32 18.15
C SER A 211 16.65 -12.82 18.37
N ILE A 212 16.24 -12.02 17.38
CA ILE A 212 16.36 -10.56 17.39
C ILE A 212 15.36 -9.96 18.38
N GLU A 213 15.87 -9.20 19.35
CA GLU A 213 15.02 -8.39 20.22
C GLU A 213 14.59 -7.10 19.51
N PRO A 214 13.28 -6.79 19.45
CA PRO A 214 12.80 -5.54 18.86
C PRO A 214 13.35 -4.33 19.62
N ARG A 215 13.97 -3.38 18.90
CA ARG A 215 14.44 -2.13 19.48
C ARG A 215 13.62 -0.97 18.96
N ILE A 216 13.05 -0.19 19.86
CA ILE A 216 12.38 1.07 19.53
C ILE A 216 13.38 2.20 19.83
N LEU A 217 14.04 2.70 18.80
CA LEU A 217 15.06 3.74 18.95
C LEU A 217 14.47 5.14 19.11
N VAL A 218 13.35 5.43 18.42
CA VAL A 218 12.67 6.73 18.48
C VAL A 218 11.17 6.50 18.53
N PRO A 219 10.50 6.81 19.65
CA PRO A 219 9.05 6.78 19.70
C PRO A 219 8.48 7.87 18.80
N ARG A 220 7.54 7.51 17.94
CA ARG A 220 6.83 8.47 17.10
C ARG A 220 5.87 9.27 17.97
N THR A 221 6.08 10.57 18.06
CA THR A 221 5.12 11.48 18.66
C THR A 221 4.12 11.87 17.58
N ILE A 222 2.85 11.54 17.77
CA ILE A 222 1.77 12.11 16.97
C ILE A 222 1.54 13.52 17.54
N ARG A 223 1.74 14.54 16.71
CA ARG A 223 1.33 15.89 17.06
C ARG A 223 -0.13 16.02 16.66
N ASP A 224 -0.95 16.53 17.59
CA ASP A 224 -2.30 16.98 17.27
C ASP A 224 -2.21 18.29 16.50
N ASP A 225 -1.77 18.21 15.26
CA ASP A 225 -1.81 19.35 14.37
C ASP A 225 -3.26 19.56 13.93
N ALA A 226 -3.73 20.81 13.98
CA ALA A 226 -5.11 21.18 13.65
C ALA A 226 -5.51 20.70 12.25
N ASP A 227 -4.55 20.61 11.31
CA ASP A 227 -4.75 20.10 9.96
C ASP A 227 -5.07 18.59 9.93
N LEU A 228 -4.51 17.82 10.87
CA LEU A 228 -4.80 16.39 10.99
C LEU A 228 -6.18 16.15 11.58
N MET A 229 -6.59 17.00 12.53
CA MET A 229 -7.95 16.97 13.11
C MET A 229 -9.01 17.37 12.06
N GLN A 230 -8.72 18.36 11.22
CA GLN A 230 -9.61 18.74 10.12
C GLN A 230 -9.76 17.64 9.08
N ALA A 231 -8.67 17.00 8.67
CA ALA A 231 -8.69 15.87 7.74
C ALA A 231 -9.43 14.66 8.32
N LYS A 232 -9.34 14.42 9.64
CA LYS A 232 -10.10 13.37 10.32
C LYS A 232 -11.60 13.71 10.38
N ALA A 233 -11.97 14.96 10.60
CA ALA A 233 -13.36 15.39 10.63
C ALA A 233 -14.01 15.26 9.23
N GLU A 234 -13.33 15.72 8.19
CA GLU A 234 -13.81 15.64 6.81
C GLU A 234 -13.95 14.19 6.33
N THR A 235 -13.03 13.30 6.73
CA THR A 235 -13.15 11.87 6.43
C THR A 235 -14.27 11.21 7.23
N ALA A 236 -14.46 11.55 8.49
CA ALA A 236 -15.50 10.96 9.33
C ALA A 236 -16.91 11.35 8.85
N ASP A 237 -17.09 12.57 8.37
CA ASP A 237 -18.38 13.04 7.84
C ASP A 237 -18.69 12.38 6.47
N HIS A 238 -17.70 12.20 5.62
CA HIS A 238 -17.87 11.47 4.34
C HIS A 238 -18.28 10.00 4.53
N TRP A 239 -17.89 9.37 5.64
CA TRP A 239 -18.26 7.97 5.95
C TRP A 239 -19.61 7.84 6.67
N ARG A 240 -20.20 8.95 7.16
CA ARG A 240 -21.53 8.96 7.78
C ARG A 240 -22.66 9.22 6.79
N GLU A 241 -22.34 9.79 5.63
CA GLU A 241 -23.32 10.13 4.59
C GLU A 241 -23.45 9.07 3.48
N ASN A 242 -22.67 7.99 3.53
CA ASN A 242 -22.74 6.82 2.64
C ASN A 242 -22.87 5.52 3.46
#